data_a06d617dc1e586f7b84d373291feab23
#
_entry.id   a06d617dc1e586f7b84d373291feab23
#
_cell.length_a   1.000
_cell.length_b   1.000
_cell.length_c   1.000
_cell.angle_alpha   90.00
_cell.angle_beta   90.00
_cell.angle_gamma   90.00
#
_symmetry.space_group_name_H-M   'P 1'
#
loop_
_entity.id
_entity.type
_entity.pdbx_description
1 polymer ?
#
loop_
_entity_poly.entity_id
_entity_poly.type
_entity_poly.pdbx_seq_one_letter_code
_entity_poly.pdbx_strand_id
1 'polypeptide(L)'
;TYFDIEMMIELGYCSGIENYSRLFAGRKEGEKPNTLIDFFPDDFLTILDESHVTLPQIQGMYNGDRARKTTLVEHGFRLPSALDNRPLKYNEFHDSQNQVIFTSATPSDRELEFSKGVIVEQIIRPTGLLDPKVDIRPSLGQIDDLVGEIRYRVKRKERILITTLTKKMSEDLTEYLSGLNIKVKYLHSDIGTVERVQILRDLRLGEFDVLVGINLLREGLDLPEVSLVAVLDADKEGFLRSKSSLLQTAGRAARNLE
;
A
#
# COMPACT_ATOMS: atom_id res chain seq x y z
N THR A 1 -16.05 26.57 -17.15
CA THR A 1 -17.31 25.89 -17.49
C THR A 1 -17.55 25.89 -19.01
N TYR A 2 -17.46 27.03 -19.72
CA TYR A 2 -17.62 27.07 -21.20
C TYR A 2 -16.61 26.15 -21.88
N PHE A 3 -15.33 26.25 -21.54
CA PHE A 3 -14.28 25.37 -22.05
C PHE A 3 -14.58 23.90 -21.80
N ASP A 4 -15.06 23.55 -20.60
CA ASP A 4 -15.38 22.14 -20.26
C ASP A 4 -16.54 21.63 -21.14
N ILE A 5 -17.53 22.48 -21.41
CA ILE A 5 -18.69 22.15 -22.29
C ILE A 5 -18.21 21.91 -23.72
N GLU A 6 -17.35 22.78 -24.25
CA GLU A 6 -16.76 22.62 -25.58
C GLU A 6 -15.98 21.31 -25.68
N MET A 7 -15.11 21.00 -24.69
CA MET A 7 -14.37 19.74 -24.60
C MET A 7 -15.31 18.54 -24.58
N MET A 8 -16.39 18.59 -23.80
CA MET A 8 -17.35 17.49 -23.74
C MET A 8 -18.10 17.28 -25.05
N ILE A 9 -18.41 18.36 -25.80
CA ILE A 9 -19.07 18.27 -27.10
C ILE A 9 -18.13 17.73 -28.17
N GLU A 10 -16.86 18.16 -28.17
CA GLU A 10 -15.88 17.76 -29.19
C GLU A 10 -15.25 16.39 -28.92
N LEU A 11 -14.87 16.10 -27.66
CA LEU A 11 -14.10 14.95 -27.30
C LEU A 11 -14.87 13.89 -26.46
N GLY A 12 -16.10 14.23 -26.03
CA GLY A 12 -16.88 13.38 -25.13
C GLY A 12 -16.34 13.32 -23.69
N TYR A 13 -15.37 14.18 -23.34
CA TYR A 13 -14.70 14.20 -22.06
C TYR A 13 -14.20 15.60 -21.69
N CYS A 14 -14.09 15.88 -20.38
CA CYS A 14 -13.34 17.03 -19.86
C CYS A 14 -12.60 16.64 -18.57
N SER A 15 -11.50 17.32 -18.26
CA SER A 15 -10.69 17.07 -17.05
C SER A 15 -11.44 17.35 -15.75
N GLY A 16 -12.49 18.18 -15.81
CA GLY A 16 -13.35 18.53 -14.68
C GLY A 16 -14.66 17.74 -14.58
N ILE A 17 -14.76 16.55 -15.18
CA ILE A 17 -15.99 15.75 -15.26
C ILE A 17 -16.63 15.50 -13.88
N GLU A 18 -15.86 15.47 -12.81
CA GLU A 18 -16.36 15.32 -11.44
C GLU A 18 -17.36 16.40 -11.03
N ASN A 19 -17.25 17.61 -11.63
CA ASN A 19 -18.18 18.70 -11.39
C ASN A 19 -19.59 18.44 -11.97
N TYR A 20 -19.69 17.57 -12.97
CA TYR A 20 -20.88 17.37 -13.80
C TYR A 20 -21.49 15.99 -13.64
N SER A 21 -20.75 15.00 -13.12
CA SER A 21 -21.14 13.60 -13.07
C SER A 21 -22.49 13.36 -12.37
N ARG A 22 -22.80 14.11 -11.31
CA ARG A 22 -24.10 14.05 -10.63
C ARG A 22 -25.25 14.41 -11.57
N LEU A 23 -25.07 15.49 -12.34
CA LEU A 23 -26.09 16.01 -13.25
C LEU A 23 -26.32 15.06 -14.42
N PHE A 24 -25.25 14.53 -15.01
CA PHE A 24 -25.35 13.56 -16.10
C PHE A 24 -26.02 12.25 -15.66
N ALA A 25 -25.80 11.82 -14.43
CA ALA A 25 -26.43 10.64 -13.88
C ALA A 25 -27.86 10.88 -13.36
N GLY A 26 -28.39 12.12 -13.44
CA GLY A 26 -29.73 12.47 -12.95
C GLY A 26 -29.90 12.30 -11.43
N ARG A 27 -28.80 12.29 -10.66
CA ARG A 27 -28.80 12.06 -9.21
C ARG A 27 -29.14 13.34 -8.44
N LYS A 28 -29.79 13.16 -7.30
CA LYS A 28 -30.04 14.24 -6.34
C LYS A 28 -28.80 14.55 -5.53
N GLU A 29 -28.80 15.71 -4.89
CA GLU A 29 -27.73 16.08 -3.97
C GLU A 29 -27.61 15.08 -2.80
N GLY A 30 -26.38 14.68 -2.49
CA GLY A 30 -26.09 13.71 -1.43
C GLY A 30 -26.34 12.23 -1.80
N GLU A 31 -26.95 11.95 -2.94
CA GLU A 31 -27.23 10.60 -3.41
C GLU A 31 -25.92 9.85 -3.72
N LYS A 32 -25.88 8.53 -3.43
CA LYS A 32 -24.70 7.71 -3.68
C LYS A 32 -24.34 7.72 -5.19
N PRO A 33 -23.06 7.76 -5.55
CA PRO A 33 -22.65 7.60 -6.94
C PRO A 33 -22.82 6.15 -7.39
N ASN A 34 -22.96 5.97 -8.70
CA ASN A 34 -22.83 4.66 -9.32
C ASN A 34 -21.37 4.20 -9.25
N THR A 35 -21.16 2.95 -8.97
CA THR A 35 -19.86 2.31 -8.82
C THR A 35 -19.79 1.05 -9.66
N LEU A 36 -18.60 0.46 -9.79
CA LEU A 36 -18.41 -0.82 -10.47
C LEU A 36 -19.26 -1.94 -9.83
N ILE A 37 -19.53 -1.86 -8.54
CA ILE A 37 -20.32 -2.85 -7.80
C ILE A 37 -21.76 -2.90 -8.33
N ASP A 38 -22.32 -1.76 -8.74
CA ASP A 38 -23.69 -1.68 -9.26
C ASP A 38 -23.89 -2.44 -10.60
N PHE A 39 -22.81 -2.91 -11.25
CA PHE A 39 -22.84 -3.72 -12.47
C PHE A 39 -22.75 -5.22 -12.21
N PHE A 40 -22.52 -5.65 -10.97
CA PHE A 40 -22.48 -7.06 -10.64
C PHE A 40 -23.91 -7.61 -10.43
N PRO A 41 -24.12 -8.92 -10.65
CA PRO A 41 -25.39 -9.56 -10.31
C PRO A 41 -25.62 -9.53 -8.79
N ASP A 42 -26.88 -9.60 -8.35
CA ASP A 42 -27.24 -9.48 -6.92
C ASP A 42 -26.60 -10.56 -6.04
N ASP A 43 -26.22 -11.71 -6.59
CA ASP A 43 -25.66 -12.87 -5.90
C ASP A 43 -24.13 -12.96 -5.94
N PHE A 44 -23.44 -11.84 -6.21
CA PHE A 44 -21.96 -11.85 -6.30
C PHE A 44 -21.30 -12.12 -4.94
N LEU A 45 -20.09 -12.69 -5.01
CA LEU A 45 -19.19 -12.91 -3.89
C LEU A 45 -18.06 -11.87 -3.91
N THR A 46 -17.90 -11.17 -2.80
CA THR A 46 -16.77 -10.25 -2.60
C THR A 46 -15.67 -10.94 -1.80
N ILE A 47 -14.45 -10.89 -2.29
CA ILE A 47 -13.26 -11.33 -1.55
C ILE A 47 -12.44 -10.09 -1.23
N LEU A 48 -12.36 -9.72 0.05
CA LEU A 48 -11.55 -8.59 0.50
C LEU A 48 -10.17 -9.09 0.91
N ASP A 49 -9.22 -8.93 -0.01
CA ASP A 49 -7.84 -9.29 0.25
C ASP A 49 -7.16 -8.23 1.13
N GLU A 50 -6.25 -8.71 2.01
CA GLU A 50 -5.61 -7.89 3.05
C GLU A 50 -6.63 -7.04 3.82
N SER A 51 -7.71 -7.67 4.25
CA SER A 51 -8.89 -7.01 4.79
C SER A 51 -8.60 -6.09 5.98
N HIS A 52 -7.59 -6.42 6.80
CA HIS A 52 -7.11 -5.59 7.91
C HIS A 52 -6.60 -4.20 7.49
N VAL A 53 -6.23 -4.03 6.21
CA VAL A 53 -5.86 -2.74 5.60
C VAL A 53 -6.99 -2.18 4.76
N THR A 54 -7.64 -3.03 3.97
CA THR A 54 -8.69 -2.64 3.02
C THR A 54 -9.91 -2.03 3.72
N LEU A 55 -10.39 -2.63 4.82
CA LEU A 55 -11.54 -2.10 5.56
C LEU A 55 -11.31 -0.69 6.15
N PRO A 56 -10.20 -0.41 6.85
CA PRO A 56 -9.89 0.95 7.28
C PRO A 56 -9.76 1.96 6.13
N GLN A 57 -9.21 1.55 4.97
CA GLN A 57 -9.13 2.41 3.80
C GLN A 57 -10.51 2.77 3.27
N ILE A 58 -11.39 1.79 3.06
CA ILE A 58 -12.78 2.03 2.62
C ILE A 58 -13.49 2.99 3.59
N GLN A 59 -13.30 2.82 4.90
CA GLN A 59 -13.88 3.68 5.91
C GLN A 59 -13.36 5.14 5.82
N GLY A 60 -12.07 5.32 5.54
CA GLY A 60 -11.41 6.64 5.46
C GLY A 60 -11.65 7.38 4.15
N MET A 61 -11.94 6.68 3.05
CA MET A 61 -11.98 7.25 1.69
C MET A 61 -12.98 8.40 1.56
N TYR A 62 -14.20 8.22 2.05
CA TYR A 62 -15.24 9.24 1.97
C TYR A 62 -14.85 10.55 2.68
N ASN A 63 -14.38 10.45 3.90
CA ASN A 63 -14.03 11.63 4.70
C ASN A 63 -12.82 12.37 4.13
N GLY A 64 -11.82 11.65 3.65
CA GLY A 64 -10.64 12.21 2.99
C GLY A 64 -10.98 12.96 1.71
N ASP A 65 -11.79 12.34 0.83
CA ASP A 65 -12.25 12.98 -0.42
C ASP A 65 -13.12 14.20 -0.14
N ARG A 66 -14.06 14.09 0.81
CA ARG A 66 -14.93 15.18 1.19
C ARG A 66 -14.15 16.39 1.73
N ALA A 67 -13.21 16.17 2.64
CA ALA A 67 -12.39 17.25 3.20
C ALA A 67 -11.62 18.01 2.11
N ARG A 68 -10.96 17.27 1.21
CA ARG A 68 -10.25 17.85 0.06
C ARG A 68 -11.18 18.65 -0.85
N LYS A 69 -12.31 18.07 -1.25
CA LYS A 69 -13.26 18.73 -2.16
C LYS A 69 -13.96 19.93 -1.55
N THR A 70 -14.28 19.88 -0.25
CA THR A 70 -14.85 21.02 0.46
C THR A 70 -13.95 22.24 0.33
N THR A 71 -12.66 22.10 0.61
CA THR A 71 -11.68 23.17 0.43
C THR A 71 -11.63 23.69 -1.01
N LEU A 72 -11.67 22.79 -2.01
CA LEU A 72 -11.65 23.19 -3.42
C LEU A 72 -12.93 23.96 -3.84
N VAL A 73 -14.08 23.58 -3.30
CA VAL A 73 -15.35 24.27 -3.54
C VAL A 73 -15.37 25.65 -2.87
N GLU A 74 -14.96 25.75 -1.61
CA GLU A 74 -14.88 27.01 -0.86
C GLU A 74 -13.97 28.03 -1.53
N HIS A 75 -12.91 27.58 -2.18
CA HIS A 75 -11.97 28.45 -2.91
C HIS A 75 -12.30 28.59 -4.42
N GLY A 76 -13.44 28.10 -4.87
CA GLY A 76 -13.91 28.25 -6.27
C GLY A 76 -13.20 27.38 -7.31
N PHE A 77 -12.39 26.39 -6.90
CA PHE A 77 -11.71 25.47 -7.81
C PHE A 77 -12.60 24.32 -8.28
N ARG A 78 -13.73 24.07 -7.61
CA ARG A 78 -14.71 23.04 -7.96
C ARG A 78 -16.13 23.57 -7.74
N LEU A 79 -17.08 23.02 -8.49
CA LEU A 79 -18.50 23.27 -8.27
C LEU A 79 -19.01 22.49 -7.05
N PRO A 80 -20.06 22.97 -6.35
CA PRO A 80 -20.67 22.22 -5.24
C PRO A 80 -21.06 20.77 -5.59
N SER A 81 -21.49 20.53 -6.83
CA SER A 81 -21.85 19.21 -7.35
C SER A 81 -20.70 18.21 -7.37
N ALA A 82 -19.44 18.65 -7.33
CA ALA A 82 -18.27 17.77 -7.24
C ALA A 82 -18.24 16.99 -5.92
N LEU A 83 -18.90 17.49 -4.86
CA LEU A 83 -19.02 16.79 -3.57
C LEU A 83 -19.79 15.46 -3.68
N ASP A 84 -20.62 15.31 -4.71
CA ASP A 84 -21.42 14.10 -4.95
C ASP A 84 -20.76 13.12 -5.92
N ASN A 85 -19.64 13.48 -6.54
CA ASN A 85 -18.73 12.55 -7.21
C ASN A 85 -17.69 12.06 -6.21
N ARG A 86 -18.03 11.09 -5.39
CA ARG A 86 -17.34 10.71 -4.17
C ARG A 86 -17.23 9.19 -4.02
N PRO A 87 -16.29 8.69 -3.23
CA PRO A 87 -16.34 7.30 -2.81
C PRO A 87 -17.64 6.98 -2.05
N LEU A 88 -18.02 5.74 -2.02
CA LEU A 88 -19.11 5.27 -1.16
C LEU A 88 -18.76 5.55 0.30
N LYS A 89 -19.78 5.86 1.11
CA LYS A 89 -19.64 5.79 2.56
C LYS A 89 -19.49 4.33 2.97
N TYR A 90 -18.89 4.09 4.13
CA TYR A 90 -18.66 2.73 4.61
C TYR A 90 -19.95 1.89 4.68
N ASN A 91 -21.03 2.46 5.21
CA ASN A 91 -22.33 1.79 5.25
C ASN A 91 -22.91 1.54 3.85
N GLU A 92 -22.79 2.49 2.92
CA GLU A 92 -23.23 2.30 1.53
C GLU A 92 -22.48 1.15 0.85
N PHE A 93 -21.16 1.03 1.11
CA PHE A 93 -20.36 -0.09 0.65
C PHE A 93 -20.83 -1.40 1.29
N HIS A 94 -20.99 -1.44 2.61
CA HIS A 94 -21.43 -2.62 3.34
C HIS A 94 -22.79 -3.11 2.87
N ASP A 95 -23.75 -2.21 2.69
CA ASP A 95 -25.12 -2.54 2.27
C ASP A 95 -25.20 -3.01 0.81
N SER A 96 -24.19 -2.70 0.01
CA SER A 96 -24.08 -3.17 -1.38
C SER A 96 -23.50 -4.58 -1.51
N GLN A 97 -23.00 -5.18 -0.42
CA GLN A 97 -22.39 -6.51 -0.46
C GLN A 97 -23.45 -7.59 -0.22
N ASN A 98 -23.33 -8.72 -0.91
CA ASN A 98 -24.14 -9.90 -0.66
C ASN A 98 -23.39 -10.88 0.27
N GLN A 99 -22.36 -11.53 -0.24
CA GLN A 99 -21.48 -12.42 0.52
C GLN A 99 -20.07 -11.88 0.53
N VAL A 100 -19.40 -11.96 1.68
CA VAL A 100 -18.03 -11.43 1.83
C VAL A 100 -17.12 -12.46 2.48
N ILE A 101 -15.96 -12.66 1.88
CA ILE A 101 -14.83 -13.39 2.48
C ILE A 101 -13.73 -12.38 2.79
N PHE A 102 -13.29 -12.35 4.03
CA PHE A 102 -12.12 -11.57 4.44
C PHE A 102 -10.89 -12.46 4.41
N THR A 103 -9.84 -12.03 3.70
CA THR A 103 -8.55 -12.74 3.69
C THR A 103 -7.49 -11.86 4.34
N SER A 104 -6.77 -12.40 5.30
CA SER A 104 -5.71 -11.68 6.00
C SER A 104 -4.78 -12.63 6.74
N ALA A 105 -3.48 -12.35 6.72
CA ALA A 105 -2.53 -13.03 7.61
C ALA A 105 -2.62 -12.50 9.07
N THR A 106 -3.16 -11.31 9.26
CA THR A 106 -3.26 -10.61 10.55
C THR A 106 -4.63 -9.92 10.68
N PRO A 107 -5.73 -10.70 10.78
CA PRO A 107 -7.07 -10.13 10.88
C PRO A 107 -7.20 -9.25 12.12
N SER A 108 -8.01 -8.20 12.03
CA SER A 108 -8.36 -7.31 13.14
C SER A 108 -9.64 -7.74 13.82
N ASP A 109 -9.96 -7.13 14.95
CA ASP A 109 -11.19 -7.42 15.69
C ASP A 109 -12.47 -7.18 14.86
N ARG A 110 -12.38 -6.28 13.86
CA ARG A 110 -13.51 -6.02 12.95
C ARG A 110 -13.90 -7.20 12.08
N GLU A 111 -12.92 -7.83 11.44
CA GLU A 111 -13.19 -9.02 10.63
C GLU A 111 -13.79 -10.12 11.50
N LEU A 112 -13.29 -10.25 12.73
CA LEU A 112 -13.82 -11.21 13.70
C LEU A 112 -15.27 -10.92 14.09
N GLU A 113 -15.63 -9.65 14.29
CA GLU A 113 -17.00 -9.23 14.55
C GLU A 113 -17.91 -9.50 13.34
N PHE A 114 -17.50 -9.12 12.14
CA PHE A 114 -18.30 -9.34 10.92
C PHE A 114 -18.49 -10.82 10.59
N SER A 115 -17.46 -11.64 10.79
CA SER A 115 -17.53 -13.10 10.61
C SER A 115 -18.23 -13.83 11.77
N LYS A 116 -18.68 -13.10 12.82
CA LYS A 116 -19.25 -13.66 14.05
C LYS A 116 -18.36 -14.73 14.68
N GLY A 117 -17.05 -14.54 14.58
CA GLY A 117 -16.03 -15.45 15.09
C GLY A 117 -15.79 -16.70 14.23
N VAL A 118 -16.40 -16.79 13.04
CA VAL A 118 -16.13 -17.89 12.11
C VAL A 118 -14.79 -17.61 11.41
N ILE A 119 -13.79 -18.45 11.66
CA ILE A 119 -12.46 -18.34 11.10
C ILE A 119 -12.08 -19.67 10.45
N VAL A 120 -11.52 -19.59 9.25
CA VAL A 120 -10.87 -20.71 8.58
C VAL A 120 -9.37 -20.41 8.51
N GLU A 121 -8.60 -21.21 9.22
CA GLU A 121 -7.14 -21.05 9.27
C GLU A 121 -6.46 -21.93 8.21
N GLN A 122 -5.61 -21.31 7.40
CA GLN A 122 -4.71 -22.02 6.51
C GLN A 122 -3.29 -21.91 7.03
N ILE A 123 -2.89 -22.90 7.83
CA ILE A 123 -1.59 -22.93 8.51
C ILE A 123 -0.50 -23.59 7.65
N ILE A 124 -0.90 -24.50 6.76
CA ILE A 124 0.04 -25.27 5.95
C ILE A 124 0.54 -24.44 4.78
N ARG A 125 1.87 -24.29 4.67
CA ARG A 125 2.55 -23.77 3.47
C ARG A 125 3.00 -24.94 2.59
N PRO A 126 2.27 -25.28 1.51
CA PRO A 126 2.65 -26.41 0.64
C PRO A 126 3.93 -26.17 -0.16
N THR A 127 4.44 -24.93 -0.17
CA THR A 127 5.65 -24.52 -0.89
C THR A 127 6.95 -24.99 -0.27
N GLY A 128 6.94 -25.55 0.96
CA GLY A 128 8.14 -25.94 1.69
C GLY A 128 8.99 -24.76 2.20
N LEU A 129 8.55 -23.52 1.98
CA LEU A 129 9.24 -22.32 2.48
C LEU A 129 9.07 -22.22 4.00
N LEU A 130 10.17 -22.11 4.70
CA LEU A 130 10.19 -21.90 6.15
C LEU A 130 9.93 -20.43 6.50
N ASP A 131 9.50 -20.18 7.74
CA ASP A 131 9.48 -18.83 8.27
C ASP A 131 10.90 -18.28 8.36
N PRO A 132 11.09 -16.96 8.10
CA PRO A 132 12.42 -16.37 8.14
C PRO A 132 12.98 -16.41 9.56
N LYS A 133 14.29 -16.64 9.69
CA LYS A 133 14.98 -16.49 10.96
C LYS A 133 14.94 -15.01 11.36
N VAL A 134 14.43 -14.74 12.55
CA VAL A 134 14.44 -13.38 13.13
C VAL A 134 15.61 -13.26 14.09
N ASP A 135 16.47 -12.28 13.86
CA ASP A 135 17.63 -11.96 14.69
C ASP A 135 17.50 -10.54 15.24
N ILE A 136 17.51 -10.39 16.55
CA ILE A 136 17.36 -9.10 17.23
C ILE A 136 18.74 -8.66 17.71
N ARG A 137 19.19 -7.50 17.22
CA ARG A 137 20.52 -6.95 17.50
C ARG A 137 20.41 -5.59 18.17
N PRO A 138 21.42 -5.12 18.93
CA PRO A 138 21.44 -3.80 19.53
C PRO A 138 21.32 -2.70 18.49
N SER A 139 20.59 -1.61 18.81
CA SER A 139 20.51 -0.42 17.94
C SER A 139 21.81 0.38 17.91
N LEU A 140 22.61 0.31 18.96
CA LEU A 140 23.93 0.92 18.99
C LEU A 140 24.89 0.17 18.06
N GLY A 141 25.46 0.88 17.08
CA GLY A 141 26.33 0.30 16.05
C GLY A 141 25.61 -0.45 14.95
N GLN A 142 24.27 -0.32 14.87
CA GLN A 142 23.43 -1.04 13.90
C GLN A 142 23.86 -0.82 12.44
N ILE A 143 24.43 0.34 12.10
CA ILE A 143 24.84 0.65 10.71
C ILE A 143 26.09 -0.13 10.33
N ASP A 144 27.08 -0.23 11.21
CA ASP A 144 28.31 -0.97 10.94
C ASP A 144 28.02 -2.47 10.82
N ASP A 145 27.16 -3.00 11.68
CA ASP A 145 26.69 -4.37 11.64
C ASP A 145 25.93 -4.65 10.34
N LEU A 146 25.02 -3.77 9.96
CA LEU A 146 24.27 -3.84 8.70
C LEU A 146 25.20 -3.86 7.49
N VAL A 147 26.24 -3.02 7.46
CA VAL A 147 27.23 -3.01 6.36
C VAL A 147 27.95 -4.35 6.26
N GLY A 148 28.26 -4.98 7.39
CA GLY A 148 28.82 -6.35 7.44
C GLY A 148 27.91 -7.37 6.76
N GLU A 149 26.62 -7.37 7.12
CA GLU A 149 25.60 -8.25 6.54
C GLU A 149 25.39 -7.99 5.04
N ILE A 150 25.33 -6.72 4.63
CA ILE A 150 25.20 -6.35 3.22
C ILE A 150 26.36 -6.94 2.42
N ARG A 151 27.61 -6.71 2.83
CA ARG A 151 28.79 -7.22 2.13
C ARG A 151 28.82 -8.74 2.03
N TYR A 152 28.40 -9.42 3.07
CA TYR A 152 28.28 -10.88 3.08
C TYR A 152 27.30 -11.37 2.01
N ARG A 153 26.10 -10.77 1.94
CA ARG A 153 25.04 -11.19 1.02
C ARG A 153 25.28 -10.76 -0.43
N VAL A 154 25.84 -9.58 -0.64
CA VAL A 154 26.23 -9.10 -1.99
C VAL A 154 27.24 -10.06 -2.64
N LYS A 155 28.20 -10.60 -1.89
CA LYS A 155 29.12 -11.66 -2.39
C LYS A 155 28.38 -12.91 -2.87
N ARG A 156 27.23 -13.19 -2.31
CA ARG A 156 26.36 -14.33 -2.67
C ARG A 156 25.34 -13.98 -3.76
N LYS A 157 25.36 -12.74 -4.27
CA LYS A 157 24.40 -12.20 -5.26
C LYS A 157 22.95 -12.15 -4.75
N GLU A 158 22.76 -12.08 -3.46
CA GLU A 158 21.47 -11.92 -2.80
C GLU A 158 21.07 -10.45 -2.74
N ARG A 159 19.75 -10.18 -2.57
CA ARG A 159 19.20 -8.83 -2.45
C ARG A 159 18.77 -8.53 -1.03
N ILE A 160 18.85 -7.25 -0.67
CA ILE A 160 18.60 -6.78 0.69
C ILE A 160 17.56 -5.67 0.66
N LEU A 161 16.60 -5.73 1.57
CA LEU A 161 15.65 -4.66 1.85
C LEU A 161 15.96 -4.04 3.21
N ILE A 162 15.95 -2.72 3.31
CA ILE A 162 16.19 -1.99 4.55
C ILE A 162 15.04 -1.04 4.79
N THR A 163 14.39 -1.15 5.95
CA THR A 163 13.34 -0.22 6.35
C THR A 163 13.84 0.78 7.37
N THR A 164 13.55 2.06 7.12
CA THR A 164 13.87 3.18 8.00
C THR A 164 12.59 3.83 8.53
N LEU A 165 12.71 4.72 9.52
CA LEU A 165 11.57 5.43 10.10
C LEU A 165 11.13 6.66 9.30
N THR A 166 12.08 7.33 8.65
CA THR A 166 11.82 8.60 7.96
C THR A 166 12.44 8.64 6.57
N LYS A 167 11.91 9.51 5.72
CA LYS A 167 12.44 9.77 4.37
C LYS A 167 13.89 10.21 4.42
N LYS A 168 14.19 11.18 5.30
CA LYS A 168 15.55 11.68 5.49
C LYS A 168 16.52 10.56 5.87
N MET A 169 16.13 9.68 6.80
CA MET A 169 16.94 8.53 7.17
C MET A 169 17.23 7.58 5.98
N SER A 170 16.24 7.39 5.10
CA SER A 170 16.43 6.58 3.89
C SER A 170 17.42 7.22 2.94
N GLU A 171 17.35 8.54 2.76
CA GLU A 171 18.23 9.32 1.89
C GLU A 171 19.66 9.32 2.43
N ASP A 172 19.84 9.68 3.72
CA ASP A 172 21.14 9.72 4.39
C ASP A 172 21.83 8.34 4.38
N LEU A 173 21.07 7.27 4.63
CA LEU A 173 21.60 5.90 4.59
C LEU A 173 21.99 5.48 3.18
N THR A 174 21.22 5.85 2.18
CA THR A 174 21.51 5.55 0.77
C THR A 174 22.78 6.25 0.33
N GLU A 175 22.97 7.52 0.68
CA GLU A 175 24.19 8.27 0.40
C GLU A 175 25.41 7.63 1.09
N TYR A 176 25.28 7.29 2.37
CA TYR A 176 26.35 6.62 3.13
C TYR A 176 26.75 5.27 2.50
N LEU A 177 25.79 4.41 2.19
CA LEU A 177 26.06 3.10 1.57
C LEU A 177 26.68 3.24 0.16
N SER A 178 26.23 4.22 -0.62
CA SER A 178 26.80 4.54 -1.93
C SER A 178 28.26 4.99 -1.81
N GLY A 179 28.57 5.79 -0.78
CA GLY A 179 29.96 6.19 -0.45
C GLY A 179 30.88 5.01 -0.10
N LEU A 180 30.30 3.89 0.35
CA LEU A 180 31.01 2.62 0.59
C LEU A 180 31.09 1.70 -0.64
N ASN A 181 30.77 2.19 -1.84
CA ASN A 181 30.67 1.46 -3.10
C ASN A 181 29.65 0.30 -3.08
N ILE A 182 28.59 0.41 -2.30
CA ILE A 182 27.46 -0.51 -2.32
C ILE A 182 26.44 0.01 -3.33
N LYS A 183 25.98 -0.85 -4.22
CA LYS A 183 24.93 -0.52 -5.20
C LYS A 183 23.59 -0.47 -4.48
N VAL A 184 23.10 0.73 -4.20
CA VAL A 184 21.90 1.00 -3.41
C VAL A 184 20.97 1.98 -4.11
N LYS A 185 19.66 1.76 -3.96
CA LYS A 185 18.62 2.74 -4.31
C LYS A 185 17.69 2.94 -3.11
N TYR A 186 16.98 4.08 -3.07
CA TYR A 186 15.92 4.30 -2.10
C TYR A 186 14.56 4.41 -2.78
N LEU A 187 13.51 4.11 -2.02
CA LEU A 187 12.12 4.17 -2.47
C LEU A 187 11.27 4.89 -1.42
N HIS A 188 10.50 5.91 -1.83
CA HIS A 188 9.57 6.64 -0.97
C HIS A 188 8.25 6.95 -1.70
N SER A 189 7.31 7.58 -0.98
CA SER A 189 5.95 7.87 -1.47
C SER A 189 5.87 8.78 -2.69
N ASP A 190 6.88 9.64 -2.90
CA ASP A 190 6.87 10.65 -3.95
C ASP A 190 7.36 10.10 -5.31
N ILE A 191 7.86 8.86 -5.32
CA ILE A 191 8.29 8.17 -6.55
C ILE A 191 7.04 7.73 -7.32
N GLY A 192 6.99 8.10 -8.60
CA GLY A 192 5.87 7.74 -9.49
C GLY A 192 5.72 6.24 -9.69
N THR A 193 4.53 5.78 -10.00
CA THR A 193 4.21 4.35 -10.13
C THR A 193 5.10 3.65 -11.16
N VAL A 194 5.34 4.27 -12.30
CA VAL A 194 6.18 3.69 -13.38
C VAL A 194 7.63 3.52 -12.91
N GLU A 195 8.17 4.54 -12.28
CA GLU A 195 9.54 4.52 -11.73
C GLU A 195 9.68 3.47 -10.62
N ARG A 196 8.66 3.34 -9.77
CA ARG A 196 8.62 2.29 -8.73
C ARG A 196 8.72 0.89 -9.34
N VAL A 197 7.96 0.61 -10.39
CA VAL A 197 8.02 -0.68 -11.10
C VAL A 197 9.41 -0.92 -11.67
N GLN A 198 10.02 0.11 -12.26
CA GLN A 198 11.37 0.01 -12.80
C GLN A 198 12.41 -0.28 -11.71
N ILE A 199 12.36 0.42 -10.56
CA ILE A 199 13.27 0.18 -9.42
C ILE A 199 13.17 -1.27 -8.93
N LEU A 200 11.96 -1.80 -8.79
CA LEU A 200 11.76 -3.19 -8.35
C LEU A 200 12.28 -4.20 -9.38
N ARG A 201 12.08 -3.93 -10.66
CA ARG A 201 12.64 -4.74 -11.74
C ARG A 201 14.17 -4.74 -11.72
N ASP A 202 14.78 -3.56 -11.56
CA ASP A 202 16.23 -3.40 -11.50
C ASP A 202 16.83 -4.16 -10.30
N LEU A 203 16.17 -4.14 -9.14
CA LEU A 203 16.55 -4.93 -7.97
C LEU A 203 16.58 -6.43 -8.31
N ARG A 204 15.53 -6.93 -8.95
CA ARG A 204 15.42 -8.34 -9.36
C ARG A 204 16.49 -8.74 -10.37
N LEU A 205 16.78 -7.86 -11.33
CA LEU A 205 17.83 -8.09 -12.35
C LEU A 205 19.24 -7.96 -11.78
N GLY A 206 19.43 -7.39 -10.57
CA GLY A 206 20.72 -7.22 -9.94
C GLY A 206 21.51 -6.01 -10.41
N GLU A 207 20.85 -5.02 -10.97
CA GLU A 207 21.46 -3.74 -11.31
C GLU A 207 21.97 -3.02 -10.05
N PHE A 208 21.29 -3.26 -8.92
CA PHE A 208 21.71 -2.87 -7.59
C PHE A 208 21.36 -3.95 -6.56
N ASP A 209 21.94 -3.89 -5.37
CA ASP A 209 21.88 -4.97 -4.37
C ASP A 209 20.99 -4.64 -3.17
N VAL A 210 20.87 -3.36 -2.83
CA VAL A 210 20.19 -2.90 -1.62
C VAL A 210 19.08 -1.90 -1.97
N LEU A 211 17.89 -2.14 -1.46
CA LEU A 211 16.77 -1.20 -1.54
C LEU A 211 16.46 -0.66 -0.14
N VAL A 212 16.54 0.65 0.03
CA VAL A 212 16.23 1.34 1.29
C VAL A 212 14.92 2.07 1.15
N GLY A 213 14.11 2.11 2.20
CA GLY A 213 12.93 2.99 2.22
C GLY A 213 12.08 2.89 3.45
N ILE A 214 11.08 3.76 3.47
CA ILE A 214 10.03 3.76 4.46
C ILE A 214 8.94 2.83 3.92
N ASN A 215 8.45 1.89 4.72
CA ASN A 215 7.31 1.10 4.29
C ASN A 215 7.45 0.38 2.94
N LEU A 216 8.65 -0.03 2.59
CA LEU A 216 8.91 -0.73 1.34
C LEU A 216 8.07 -2.00 1.16
N LEU A 217 7.54 -2.50 2.25
CA LEU A 217 7.13 -3.89 2.39
C LEU A 217 5.63 -4.03 2.63
N ARG A 218 4.86 -3.04 2.20
CA ARG A 218 3.41 -3.17 2.10
C ARG A 218 3.04 -4.19 1.01
N GLU A 219 1.79 -4.54 0.97
CA GLU A 219 1.18 -5.58 0.15
C GLU A 219 1.69 -5.56 -1.32
N GLY A 220 1.71 -6.71 -1.95
CA GLY A 220 1.93 -6.84 -3.39
C GLY A 220 3.39 -6.94 -3.87
N LEU A 221 4.40 -7.00 -2.97
CA LEU A 221 5.78 -7.26 -3.38
C LEU A 221 6.13 -8.74 -3.19
N ASP A 222 6.49 -9.37 -4.30
CA ASP A 222 7.06 -10.72 -4.33
C ASP A 222 8.47 -10.66 -4.88
N LEU A 223 9.46 -10.77 -3.99
CA LEU A 223 10.88 -10.62 -4.29
C LEU A 223 11.64 -11.86 -3.76
N PRO A 224 11.61 -12.97 -4.49
CA PRO A 224 12.28 -14.21 -4.06
C PRO A 224 13.80 -14.05 -3.98
N GLU A 225 14.38 -13.06 -4.64
CA GLU A 225 15.80 -12.76 -4.61
C GLU A 225 16.26 -12.11 -3.30
N VAL A 226 15.33 -11.67 -2.46
CA VAL A 226 15.62 -11.02 -1.17
C VAL A 226 15.85 -12.07 -0.10
N SER A 227 17.05 -12.07 0.46
CA SER A 227 17.47 -12.98 1.55
C SER A 227 17.58 -12.30 2.92
N LEU A 228 17.61 -10.95 2.94
CA LEU A 228 17.64 -10.16 4.17
C LEU A 228 16.66 -9.02 4.13
N VAL A 229 15.89 -8.89 5.21
CA VAL A 229 15.12 -7.70 5.51
C VAL A 229 15.63 -7.12 6.82
N ALA A 230 16.23 -5.94 6.77
CA ALA A 230 16.72 -5.22 7.94
C ALA A 230 15.73 -4.13 8.37
N VAL A 231 15.38 -4.13 9.64
CA VAL A 231 14.48 -3.13 10.25
C VAL A 231 15.30 -2.28 11.21
N LEU A 232 15.66 -1.07 10.81
CA LEU A 232 16.43 -0.16 11.65
C LEU A 232 15.54 0.49 12.71
N ASP A 233 16.12 0.75 13.89
CA ASP A 233 15.40 1.35 15.02
C ASP A 233 14.07 0.63 15.32
N ALA A 234 14.09 -0.69 15.37
CA ALA A 234 12.89 -1.51 15.56
C ALA A 234 12.26 -1.33 16.96
N ASP A 235 13.01 -0.79 17.91
CA ASP A 235 12.62 -0.47 19.28
C ASP A 235 11.80 0.83 19.37
N LYS A 236 11.83 1.69 18.35
CA LYS A 236 11.08 2.93 18.34
C LYS A 236 9.64 2.69 17.93
N GLU A 237 8.71 3.16 18.76
CA GLU A 237 7.29 3.14 18.46
C GLU A 237 6.97 4.00 17.23
N GLY A 238 6.00 3.55 16.43
CA GLY A 238 5.55 4.29 15.26
C GLY A 238 4.51 3.51 14.47
N PHE A 239 3.81 4.20 13.57
CA PHE A 239 2.73 3.65 12.74
C PHE A 239 3.12 2.35 11.99
N LEU A 240 4.41 2.16 11.72
CA LEU A 240 4.94 1.03 10.94
C LEU A 240 5.73 0.02 11.79
N ARG A 241 5.59 0.08 13.09
CA ARG A 241 6.29 -0.76 14.07
C ARG A 241 5.32 -1.57 14.93
N SER A 242 4.07 -1.71 14.50
CA SER A 242 3.13 -2.63 15.14
C SER A 242 3.55 -4.09 14.94
N LYS A 243 3.09 -4.98 15.80
CA LYS A 243 3.29 -6.43 15.67
C LYS A 243 2.94 -6.93 14.26
N SER A 244 1.78 -6.54 13.73
CA SER A 244 1.31 -6.92 12.39
C SER A 244 2.25 -6.42 11.30
N SER A 245 2.71 -5.16 11.38
CA SER A 245 3.65 -4.61 10.40
C SER A 245 4.98 -5.33 10.41
N LEU A 246 5.51 -5.68 11.58
CA LEU A 246 6.77 -6.41 11.70
C LEU A 246 6.65 -7.84 11.17
N LEU A 247 5.55 -8.54 11.44
CA LEU A 247 5.27 -9.87 10.91
C LEU A 247 5.18 -9.87 9.38
N GLN A 248 4.48 -8.91 8.80
CA GLN A 248 4.39 -8.76 7.35
C GLN A 248 5.75 -8.42 6.72
N THR A 249 6.52 -7.57 7.38
CA THR A 249 7.89 -7.22 6.97
C THR A 249 8.78 -8.46 6.97
N ALA A 250 8.77 -9.24 8.04
CA ALA A 250 9.53 -10.48 8.14
C ALA A 250 9.15 -11.50 7.06
N GLY A 251 7.85 -11.60 6.74
CA GLY A 251 7.36 -12.50 5.69
C GLY A 251 7.92 -12.23 4.29
N ARG A 252 8.50 -11.06 4.04
CA ARG A 252 9.16 -10.75 2.76
C ARG A 252 10.51 -11.47 2.61
N ALA A 253 11.19 -11.79 3.70
CA ALA A 253 12.40 -12.62 3.66
C ALA A 253 12.10 -14.13 3.58
N ALA A 254 10.84 -14.55 3.74
CA ALA A 254 10.42 -15.96 3.70
C ALA A 254 10.24 -16.53 2.27
N ARG A 255 10.70 -15.83 1.27
CA ARG A 255 10.54 -16.21 -0.16
C ARG A 255 11.79 -16.89 -0.72
N ASN A 256 12.88 -16.93 0.04
CA ASN A 256 14.13 -17.59 -0.35
C ASN A 256 14.21 -18.97 0.33
N LEU A 257 14.73 -19.96 -0.39
CA LEU A 257 14.89 -21.34 0.07
C LEU A 257 16.24 -21.60 0.78
N GLU A 258 17.17 -20.64 0.75
CA GLU A 258 18.53 -20.78 1.32
C GLU A 258 18.74 -19.99 2.61
#